data_aebd4088f491165eb99a002e721ef5bb
#
_entry.id   aebd4088f491165eb99a002e721ef5bb
#
_cell.length_a   1.000
_cell.length_b   1.000
_cell.length_c   1.000
_cell.angle_alpha   90.00
_cell.angle_beta   90.00
_cell.angle_gamma   90.00
#
_symmetry.space_group_name_H-M   'P 1'
#
loop_
_entity.id
_entity.type
_entity.pdbx_description
1 polymer ?
#
loop_
_entity_poly.entity_id
_entity_poly.type
_entity_poly.pdbx_seq_one_letter_code
_entity_poly.pdbx_strand_id
1 'polypeptide(L)'
;SPLVTVADAAHGAHLGDFVTFDDGSANNVLDGIEFNNEFEITEIVDTDNYKITYSSNASGATAGGGGSVTATYQINTGPATSTYGYGWGILTWGLSTWGTARASSDVTITARNWSLDNFGEDLIATVLDGGTYQWDKSNGVSTRAVSLGATAPVASRFSLVSSDTRHLFLFGTCTTVADAATQDDLFFRFADRESLTVFAPTAENEAGSLRIADGSRMHFICMMGLLKKWLVQFKIMFMTI
;
A
#
# COMPACT_ATOMS: atom_id res chain seq x y z
N SER A 1 -0.80 -27.46 -14.10
CA SER A 1 0.04 -26.36 -13.65
C SER A 1 0.64 -26.71 -12.30
N PRO A 2 1.95 -26.59 -12.12
CA PRO A 2 2.61 -26.94 -10.87
C PRO A 2 2.31 -25.88 -9.81
N LEU A 3 1.27 -26.13 -9.04
CA LEU A 3 0.89 -25.32 -7.89
C LEU A 3 1.53 -25.90 -6.63
N VAL A 4 2.22 -25.07 -5.88
CA VAL A 4 2.78 -25.43 -4.58
C VAL A 4 2.00 -24.69 -3.51
N THR A 5 1.50 -25.43 -2.53
CA THR A 5 0.87 -24.83 -1.35
C THR A 5 1.94 -24.56 -0.30
N VAL A 6 2.03 -23.34 0.14
CA VAL A 6 2.93 -22.88 1.20
C VAL A 6 2.10 -22.68 2.45
N ALA A 7 2.54 -23.27 3.56
CA ALA A 7 1.97 -23.06 4.88
C ALA A 7 2.87 -22.09 5.65
N ASP A 8 2.35 -20.92 5.97
CA ASP A 8 3.03 -19.89 6.75
C ASP A 8 2.00 -19.15 7.62
N ALA A 9 2.05 -19.42 8.91
CA ALA A 9 1.03 -18.97 9.86
C ALA A 9 0.94 -17.44 9.92
N ALA A 10 -0.28 -16.93 9.74
CA ALA A 10 -0.58 -15.49 9.76
C ALA A 10 0.26 -14.67 8.78
N HIS A 11 0.51 -15.20 7.56
CA HIS A 11 1.41 -14.61 6.56
C HIS A 11 1.04 -13.18 6.13
N GLY A 12 -0.21 -12.75 6.28
CA GLY A 12 -0.67 -11.40 5.92
C GLY A 12 -0.46 -11.00 4.45
N ALA A 13 -0.10 -11.95 3.58
CA ALA A 13 0.10 -11.72 2.16
C ALA A 13 -1.22 -11.62 1.41
N HIS A 14 -1.21 -10.95 0.26
CA HIS A 14 -2.36 -10.79 -0.61
C HIS A 14 -2.10 -11.41 -1.99
N LEU A 15 -3.16 -11.65 -2.71
CA LEU A 15 -3.07 -12.10 -4.11
C LEU A 15 -2.23 -11.11 -4.93
N GLY A 16 -1.25 -11.62 -5.67
CA GLY A 16 -0.34 -10.84 -6.48
C GLY A 16 0.84 -10.21 -5.71
N ASP A 17 0.99 -10.47 -4.42
CA ASP A 17 2.24 -10.17 -3.70
C ASP A 17 3.33 -11.15 -4.16
N PHE A 18 4.58 -10.79 -3.95
CA PHE A 18 5.73 -11.64 -4.24
C PHE A 18 6.36 -12.12 -2.93
N VAL A 19 6.88 -13.34 -2.95
CA VAL A 19 7.57 -13.95 -1.80
C VAL A 19 8.89 -14.55 -2.26
N THR A 20 9.94 -14.34 -1.50
CA THR A 20 11.25 -14.99 -1.66
C THR A 20 11.50 -15.87 -0.46
N PHE A 21 11.93 -17.12 -0.69
CA PHE A 21 12.28 -18.06 0.37
C PHE A 21 13.80 -18.14 0.50
N ASP A 22 14.29 -18.21 1.74
CA ASP A 22 15.70 -18.42 2.06
C ASP A 22 15.80 -19.35 3.27
N ASP A 23 16.48 -20.48 3.11
CA ASP A 23 16.79 -21.42 4.19
C ASP A 23 18.24 -21.34 4.66
N GLY A 24 19.00 -20.35 4.15
CA GLY A 24 20.41 -20.17 4.42
C GLY A 24 21.33 -21.16 3.69
N SER A 25 20.77 -22.02 2.80
CA SER A 25 21.56 -22.93 1.97
C SER A 25 21.55 -22.47 0.49
N ALA A 26 22.62 -22.81 -0.23
CA ALA A 26 22.75 -22.44 -1.65
C ALA A 26 21.79 -23.22 -2.57
N ASN A 27 21.15 -24.30 -2.10
CA ASN A 27 20.33 -25.19 -2.87
C ASN A 27 19.11 -25.66 -2.07
N ASN A 28 18.11 -24.79 -1.97
CA ASN A 28 16.81 -25.15 -1.37
C ASN A 28 15.93 -25.80 -2.44
N VAL A 29 16.13 -27.12 -2.65
CA VAL A 29 15.41 -27.89 -3.68
C VAL A 29 14.57 -28.97 -3.02
N LEU A 30 13.26 -28.95 -3.26
CA LEU A 30 12.32 -29.99 -2.84
C LEU A 30 11.60 -30.54 -4.08
N ASP A 31 11.67 -31.84 -4.29
CA ASP A 31 11.03 -32.54 -5.43
C ASP A 31 11.33 -31.89 -6.80
N GLY A 32 12.56 -31.38 -6.99
CA GLY A 32 13.02 -30.74 -8.22
C GLY A 32 12.58 -29.28 -8.37
N ILE A 33 11.93 -28.72 -7.37
CA ILE A 33 11.57 -27.29 -7.32
C ILE A 33 12.63 -26.57 -6.50
N GLU A 34 13.25 -25.56 -7.11
CA GLU A 34 14.21 -24.67 -6.43
C GLU A 34 13.45 -23.49 -5.80
N PHE A 35 13.51 -23.37 -4.48
CA PHE A 35 12.79 -22.35 -3.73
C PHE A 35 13.59 -21.06 -3.47
N ASN A 36 14.89 -21.01 -3.73
CA ASN A 36 15.70 -19.79 -3.59
C ASN A 36 15.43 -18.80 -4.74
N ASN A 37 14.17 -18.54 -5.02
CA ASN A 37 13.69 -17.64 -6.07
C ASN A 37 12.54 -16.79 -5.56
N GLU A 38 12.17 -15.79 -6.33
CA GLU A 38 10.99 -14.98 -6.11
C GLU A 38 9.78 -15.63 -6.81
N PHE A 39 8.67 -15.70 -6.09
CA PHE A 39 7.41 -16.28 -6.57
C PHE A 39 6.27 -15.31 -6.40
N GLU A 40 5.40 -15.24 -7.40
CA GLU A 40 4.11 -14.54 -7.26
C GLU A 40 3.12 -15.43 -6.51
N ILE A 41 2.40 -14.85 -5.54
CA ILE A 41 1.30 -15.50 -4.82
C ILE A 41 0.07 -15.49 -5.72
N THR A 42 -0.28 -16.65 -6.24
CA THR A 42 -1.35 -16.81 -7.24
C THR A 42 -2.71 -17.15 -6.66
N GLU A 43 -2.76 -17.59 -5.41
CA GLU A 43 -4.02 -17.88 -4.69
C GLU A 43 -3.79 -17.76 -3.18
N ILE A 44 -4.70 -17.09 -2.48
CA ILE A 44 -4.79 -17.13 -1.01
C ILE A 44 -5.82 -18.18 -0.65
N VAL A 45 -5.38 -19.21 0.08
CA VAL A 45 -6.26 -20.30 0.52
C VAL A 45 -6.96 -19.90 1.82
N ASP A 46 -6.20 -19.45 2.80
CA ASP A 46 -6.67 -18.97 4.10
C ASP A 46 -5.61 -18.07 4.76
N THR A 47 -5.76 -17.77 6.06
CA THR A 47 -4.82 -16.91 6.81
C THR A 47 -3.43 -17.51 6.99
N ASP A 48 -3.29 -18.81 6.83
CA ASP A 48 -2.08 -19.58 7.11
C ASP A 48 -1.53 -20.29 5.87
N ASN A 49 -2.23 -20.21 4.73
CA ASN A 49 -1.87 -20.95 3.52
C ASN A 49 -2.12 -20.11 2.26
N TYR A 50 -1.16 -20.18 1.33
CA TYR A 50 -1.28 -19.61 -0.01
C TYR A 50 -0.64 -20.52 -1.05
N LYS A 51 -0.84 -20.22 -2.34
CA LYS A 51 -0.25 -20.98 -3.44
C LYS A 51 0.64 -20.11 -4.31
N ILE A 52 1.74 -20.71 -4.73
CA ILE A 52 2.66 -20.16 -5.73
C ILE A 52 2.70 -21.08 -6.96
N THR A 53 3.09 -20.55 -8.09
CA THR A 53 3.22 -21.30 -9.34
C THR A 53 4.69 -21.46 -9.70
N TYR A 54 5.11 -22.66 -10.04
CA TYR A 54 6.45 -22.96 -10.55
C TYR A 54 6.44 -23.30 -12.05
N SER A 55 7.57 -23.19 -12.72
CA SER A 55 7.66 -23.40 -14.17
C SER A 55 7.57 -24.86 -14.61
N SER A 56 7.85 -25.81 -13.70
CA SER A 56 7.81 -27.25 -13.98
C SER A 56 7.04 -28.00 -12.91
N ASN A 57 6.60 -29.21 -13.22
CA ASN A 57 5.94 -30.07 -12.24
C ASN A 57 6.95 -30.60 -11.21
N ALA A 58 6.54 -30.69 -9.95
CA ALA A 58 7.30 -31.40 -8.95
C ALA A 58 7.47 -32.88 -9.32
N SER A 59 8.60 -33.46 -9.00
CA SER A 59 8.89 -34.87 -9.22
C SER A 59 8.24 -35.79 -8.19
N GLY A 60 7.71 -35.22 -7.09
CA GLY A 60 7.04 -35.90 -6.02
C GLY A 60 5.98 -35.03 -5.35
N ALA A 61 5.40 -35.53 -4.28
CA ALA A 61 4.43 -34.82 -3.43
C ALA A 61 4.92 -34.79 -1.98
N THR A 62 6.21 -34.60 -1.78
CA THR A 62 6.81 -34.57 -0.46
C THR A 62 6.39 -33.30 0.26
N ALA A 63 5.79 -33.44 1.43
CA ALA A 63 5.65 -32.32 2.34
C ALA A 63 7.00 -32.07 3.00
N GLY A 64 7.57 -30.91 2.79
CA GLY A 64 8.90 -30.56 3.30
C GLY A 64 9.09 -29.07 3.43
N GLY A 65 10.27 -28.68 3.80
CA GLY A 65 10.58 -27.31 4.15
C GLY A 65 10.14 -26.94 5.57
N GLY A 66 10.23 -25.72 5.92
CA GLY A 66 9.90 -25.21 7.25
C GLY A 66 11.07 -25.25 8.23
N GLY A 67 10.82 -24.87 9.44
CA GLY A 67 11.82 -24.83 10.54
C GLY A 67 12.81 -23.69 10.47
N SER A 68 13.56 -23.57 9.40
CA SER A 68 14.57 -22.51 9.21
C SER A 68 14.38 -21.68 7.93
N VAL A 69 13.29 -21.91 7.19
CA VAL A 69 13.02 -21.14 5.97
C VAL A 69 12.46 -19.76 6.34
N THR A 70 13.09 -18.71 5.83
CA THR A 70 12.61 -17.34 5.96
C THR A 70 11.83 -16.98 4.71
N ALA A 71 10.58 -16.58 4.85
CA ALA A 71 9.76 -16.04 3.78
C ALA A 71 9.79 -14.50 3.83
N THR A 72 10.32 -13.88 2.80
CA THR A 72 10.36 -12.41 2.66
C THR A 72 9.30 -12.00 1.65
N TYR A 73 8.32 -11.22 2.10
CA TYR A 73 7.19 -10.78 1.26
C TYR A 73 7.44 -9.41 0.65
N GLN A 74 7.11 -9.28 -0.62
CA GLN A 74 7.14 -8.02 -1.36
C GLN A 74 5.72 -7.67 -1.81
N ILE A 75 5.33 -6.42 -1.59
CA ILE A 75 4.05 -5.91 -2.04
C ILE A 75 4.07 -5.74 -3.55
N ASN A 76 3.06 -6.27 -4.24
CA ASN A 76 2.88 -6.06 -5.67
C ASN A 76 2.70 -4.55 -5.95
N THR A 77 3.53 -4.00 -6.83
CA THR A 77 3.52 -2.58 -7.22
C THR A 77 2.39 -2.21 -8.17
N GLY A 78 1.64 -3.17 -8.65
CA GLY A 78 0.51 -2.98 -9.56
C GLY A 78 0.37 -4.13 -10.56
N PRO A 79 -0.64 -4.10 -11.43
CA PRO A 79 -0.83 -5.13 -12.45
C PRO A 79 0.31 -5.13 -13.47
N ALA A 80 0.70 -6.32 -13.96
CA ALA A 80 1.73 -6.50 -14.98
C ALA A 80 1.34 -5.86 -16.32
N THR A 81 0.05 -5.67 -16.56
CA THR A 81 -0.48 -5.03 -17.75
C THR A 81 -1.42 -3.90 -17.37
N SER A 82 -1.28 -2.75 -18.05
CA SER A 82 -2.24 -1.64 -17.90
C SER A 82 -3.49 -1.95 -18.71
N THR A 83 -4.67 -1.78 -18.10
CA THR A 83 -5.93 -1.78 -18.81
C THR A 83 -6.27 -0.35 -19.26
N TYR A 84 -6.73 -0.23 -20.51
CA TYR A 84 -7.12 1.05 -21.07
C TYR A 84 -8.42 1.56 -20.43
N GLY A 85 -8.51 2.88 -20.22
CA GLY A 85 -9.67 3.54 -19.62
C GLY A 85 -10.96 3.46 -20.46
N TYR A 86 -11.97 4.24 -20.06
CA TYR A 86 -13.23 4.36 -20.77
C TYR A 86 -13.06 5.22 -22.03
N GLY A 87 -13.75 4.84 -23.12
CA GLY A 87 -13.82 5.65 -24.33
C GLY A 87 -14.20 4.87 -25.57
N TRP A 88 -14.57 5.59 -26.60
CA TRP A 88 -14.79 5.04 -27.92
C TRP A 88 -13.49 4.54 -28.52
N GLY A 89 -13.47 3.30 -29.02
CA GLY A 89 -12.29 2.72 -29.66
C GLY A 89 -11.25 2.15 -28.70
N ILE A 90 -11.52 2.10 -27.41
CA ILE A 90 -10.68 1.43 -26.42
C ILE A 90 -11.16 -0.01 -26.25
N LEU A 91 -10.26 -0.99 -26.51
CA LEU A 91 -10.53 -2.42 -26.55
C LEU A 91 -11.35 -2.89 -27.77
N THR A 92 -11.63 -4.19 -27.79
CA THR A 92 -12.28 -4.87 -28.91
C THR A 92 -13.72 -4.37 -29.11
N TRP A 93 -14.08 -4.07 -30.33
CA TRP A 93 -15.46 -3.74 -30.71
C TRP A 93 -16.41 -4.90 -30.35
N GLY A 94 -17.54 -4.57 -29.73
CA GLY A 94 -18.58 -5.55 -29.42
C GLY A 94 -18.48 -6.20 -28.03
N LEU A 95 -17.62 -5.72 -27.15
CA LEU A 95 -17.48 -6.24 -25.77
C LEU A 95 -18.67 -5.90 -24.85
N SER A 96 -19.58 -5.04 -25.26
CA SER A 96 -20.77 -4.64 -24.47
C SER A 96 -21.88 -4.17 -25.39
N THR A 97 -23.10 -4.20 -24.90
CA THR A 97 -24.23 -3.63 -25.60
C THR A 97 -24.22 -2.10 -25.56
N TRP A 98 -24.78 -1.46 -26.58
CA TRP A 98 -24.95 -0.01 -26.60
C TRP A 98 -25.69 0.47 -25.35
N GLY A 99 -25.15 1.44 -24.65
CA GLY A 99 -25.73 2.00 -23.43
C GLY A 99 -25.37 1.28 -22.14
N THR A 100 -24.61 0.18 -22.17
CA THR A 100 -24.13 -0.49 -20.97
C THR A 100 -22.71 -0.02 -20.66
N ALA A 101 -22.55 0.65 -19.53
CA ALA A 101 -21.22 1.02 -19.03
C ALA A 101 -20.44 -0.25 -18.61
N ARG A 102 -19.14 -0.25 -18.89
CA ARG A 102 -18.23 -1.28 -18.39
C ARG A 102 -18.16 -1.22 -16.86
N ALA A 103 -18.00 -2.38 -16.23
CA ALA A 103 -17.75 -2.43 -14.80
C ALA A 103 -16.46 -1.66 -14.45
N SER A 104 -16.52 -0.79 -13.44
CA SER A 104 -15.38 0.02 -12.99
C SER A 104 -14.25 -0.82 -12.41
N SER A 105 -14.55 -2.04 -11.96
CA SER A 105 -13.56 -3.02 -11.47
C SER A 105 -12.57 -3.50 -12.55
N ASP A 106 -12.94 -3.36 -13.84
CA ASP A 106 -12.15 -3.88 -14.96
C ASP A 106 -11.18 -2.84 -15.54
N VAL A 107 -11.13 -1.65 -14.94
CA VAL A 107 -10.35 -0.53 -15.49
C VAL A 107 -9.42 0.05 -14.43
N THR A 108 -8.14 -0.25 -14.53
CA THR A 108 -7.10 0.45 -13.75
C THR A 108 -6.65 1.68 -14.55
N ILE A 109 -7.10 2.86 -14.14
CA ILE A 109 -6.87 4.11 -14.89
C ILE A 109 -5.59 4.83 -14.43
N THR A 110 -5.11 4.55 -13.23
CA THR A 110 -3.98 5.26 -12.61
C THR A 110 -2.86 4.31 -12.26
N ALA A 111 -1.63 4.71 -12.61
CA ALA A 111 -0.44 4.02 -12.12
C ALA A 111 -0.41 4.07 -10.59
N ARG A 112 -0.04 2.96 -9.96
CA ARG A 112 0.15 2.91 -8.52
C ARG A 112 1.44 3.64 -8.15
N ASN A 113 1.31 4.80 -7.57
CA ASN A 113 2.42 5.63 -7.09
C ASN A 113 2.51 5.56 -5.56
N TRP A 114 3.72 5.63 -5.05
CA TRP A 114 4.00 5.67 -3.62
C TRP A 114 4.51 7.03 -3.22
N SER A 115 3.97 7.56 -2.14
CA SER A 115 4.51 8.70 -1.42
C SER A 115 5.30 8.20 -0.23
N LEU A 116 6.57 8.54 -0.15
CA LEU A 116 7.48 8.08 0.91
C LEU A 116 7.97 9.27 1.72
N ASP A 117 7.95 9.16 3.04
CA ASP A 117 8.55 10.15 3.95
C ASP A 117 9.04 9.47 5.23
N ASN A 118 9.89 10.15 6.00
CA ASN A 118 10.45 9.60 7.21
C ASN A 118 9.75 10.14 8.45
N PHE A 119 9.38 9.25 9.37
CA PHE A 119 8.89 9.59 10.70
C PHE A 119 9.96 9.24 11.73
N GLY A 120 10.92 10.14 11.93
CA GLY A 120 12.12 9.81 12.68
C GLY A 120 13.01 8.87 11.89
N GLU A 121 13.23 7.64 12.42
CA GLU A 121 13.98 6.58 11.74
C GLU A 121 13.09 5.64 10.91
N ASP A 122 11.77 5.71 11.11
CA ASP A 122 10.80 4.86 10.43
C ASP A 122 10.43 5.41 9.06
N LEU A 123 10.09 4.53 8.12
CA LEU A 123 9.59 4.91 6.82
C LEU A 123 8.06 4.87 6.81
N ILE A 124 7.46 5.95 6.35
CA ILE A 124 6.04 6.02 6.05
C ILE A 124 5.85 5.93 4.55
N ALA A 125 4.99 5.03 4.12
CA ALA A 125 4.68 4.78 2.72
C ALA A 125 3.17 4.83 2.51
N THR A 126 2.71 5.74 1.65
CA THR A 126 1.30 5.86 1.28
C THR A 126 1.14 5.53 -0.19
N VAL A 127 0.28 4.57 -0.50
CA VAL A 127 -0.05 4.24 -1.88
C VAL A 127 -1.16 5.16 -2.38
N LEU A 128 -1.05 5.59 -3.63
CA LEU A 128 -2.07 6.44 -4.27
C LEU A 128 -3.45 5.77 -4.20
N ASP A 129 -4.43 6.50 -3.64
CA ASP A 129 -5.81 6.07 -3.41
C ASP A 129 -5.91 4.79 -2.57
N GLY A 130 -4.97 4.59 -1.66
CA GLY A 130 -4.92 3.46 -0.76
C GLY A 130 -4.39 3.81 0.62
N GLY A 131 -4.08 2.79 1.41
CA GLY A 131 -3.66 2.91 2.80
C GLY A 131 -2.25 3.47 2.99
N THR A 132 -1.95 3.76 4.24
CA THR A 132 -0.63 4.21 4.70
C THR A 132 0.00 3.12 5.54
N TYR A 133 1.28 2.87 5.32
CA TYR A 133 2.07 1.82 5.94
C TYR A 133 3.25 2.44 6.68
N GLN A 134 3.63 1.83 7.79
CA GLN A 134 4.84 2.12 8.53
C GLN A 134 5.80 0.94 8.44
N TRP A 135 7.02 1.20 8.05
CA TRP A 135 8.12 0.26 8.23
C TRP A 135 8.97 0.76 9.39
N ASP A 136 8.97 0.00 10.48
CA ASP A 136 9.72 0.29 11.70
C ASP A 136 11.15 -0.23 11.51
N LYS A 137 12.11 0.68 11.55
CA LYS A 137 13.54 0.38 11.40
C LYS A 137 14.03 -0.62 12.46
N SER A 138 13.46 -0.60 13.67
CA SER A 138 13.89 -1.47 14.75
C SER A 138 13.68 -2.96 14.47
N ASN A 139 12.69 -3.28 13.60
CA ASN A 139 12.36 -4.64 13.20
C ASN A 139 13.26 -5.18 12.08
N GLY A 140 14.16 -4.35 11.52
CA GLY A 140 15.07 -4.74 10.46
C GLY A 140 14.44 -4.86 9.07
N VAL A 141 15.29 -5.08 8.06
CA VAL A 141 14.89 -5.08 6.64
C VAL A 141 14.11 -6.32 6.22
N SER A 142 14.16 -7.39 6.97
CA SER A 142 13.40 -8.62 6.72
C SER A 142 11.95 -8.54 7.18
N THR A 143 11.58 -7.50 7.93
CA THR A 143 10.21 -7.32 8.41
C THR A 143 9.43 -6.40 7.47
N ARG A 144 8.26 -6.85 7.08
CA ARG A 144 7.35 -6.11 6.19
C ARG A 144 6.81 -4.86 6.88
N ALA A 145 6.58 -3.80 6.10
CA ALA A 145 5.83 -2.63 6.55
C ALA A 145 4.39 -3.02 6.95
N VAL A 146 3.91 -2.43 8.03
CA VAL A 146 2.58 -2.71 8.60
C VAL A 146 1.65 -1.55 8.28
N SER A 147 0.40 -1.86 7.91
CA SER A 147 -0.64 -0.85 7.75
C SER A 147 -0.91 -0.14 9.08
N LEU A 148 -1.14 1.18 9.03
CA LEU A 148 -1.57 1.94 10.21
C LEU A 148 -2.96 1.53 10.72
N GLY A 149 -3.65 0.67 9.99
CA GLY A 149 -4.91 0.06 10.39
C GLY A 149 -6.10 1.03 10.34
N ALA A 150 -7.20 0.63 11.00
CA ALA A 150 -8.47 1.37 11.00
C ALA A 150 -8.44 2.68 11.80
N THR A 151 -7.38 2.96 12.55
CA THR A 151 -7.21 4.21 13.31
C THR A 151 -6.68 5.35 12.44
N ALA A 152 -6.08 5.02 11.29
CA ALA A 152 -5.65 5.96 10.27
C ALA A 152 -6.60 5.93 9.06
N PRO A 153 -6.66 7.01 8.26
CA PRO A 153 -7.42 7.00 7.01
C PRO A 153 -7.03 5.85 6.10
N VAL A 154 -8.02 5.08 5.64
CA VAL A 154 -7.81 3.86 4.84
C VAL A 154 -7.53 4.13 3.36
N ALA A 155 -7.76 5.36 2.90
CA ALA A 155 -7.38 5.80 1.56
C ALA A 155 -6.87 7.24 1.59
N SER A 156 -5.77 7.48 0.89
CA SER A 156 -5.14 8.80 0.77
C SER A 156 -4.37 8.89 -0.55
N ARG A 157 -4.14 10.09 -1.04
CA ARG A 157 -3.37 10.29 -2.27
C ARG A 157 -1.88 10.34 -2.01
N PHE A 158 -1.48 11.06 -0.99
CA PHE A 158 -0.07 11.17 -0.58
C PHE A 158 0.05 11.56 0.88
N SER A 159 1.21 11.34 1.43
CA SER A 159 1.57 11.67 2.80
C SER A 159 2.75 12.64 2.86
N LEU A 160 2.83 13.38 3.96
CA LEU A 160 3.94 14.24 4.31
C LEU A 160 4.12 14.23 5.83
N VAL A 161 5.36 14.13 6.29
CA VAL A 161 5.71 14.26 7.70
C VAL A 161 6.31 15.63 7.97
N SER A 162 5.77 16.35 8.97
CA SER A 162 6.38 17.60 9.42
C SER A 162 7.70 17.34 10.14
N SER A 163 8.77 18.01 9.72
CA SER A 163 10.08 17.83 10.33
C SER A 163 10.18 18.42 11.75
N ASP A 164 9.39 19.45 12.06
CA ASP A 164 9.52 20.20 13.31
C ASP A 164 8.64 19.61 14.43
N THR A 165 7.43 19.18 14.09
CA THR A 165 6.41 18.74 15.05
C THR A 165 6.05 17.28 14.91
N ARG A 166 6.62 16.58 13.91
CA ARG A 166 6.32 15.17 13.59
C ARG A 166 4.83 14.85 13.49
N HIS A 167 4.06 15.74 12.86
CA HIS A 167 2.71 15.40 12.43
C HIS A 167 2.76 14.62 11.12
N LEU A 168 2.02 13.53 11.02
CA LEU A 168 1.76 12.88 9.74
C LEU A 168 0.56 13.54 9.09
N PHE A 169 0.77 14.15 7.92
CA PHE A 169 -0.28 14.71 7.08
C PHE A 169 -0.67 13.72 5.99
N LEU A 170 -1.97 13.51 5.80
CA LEU A 170 -2.54 12.72 4.73
C LEU A 170 -3.46 13.60 3.90
N PHE A 171 -3.19 13.68 2.60
CA PHE A 171 -3.87 14.55 1.65
C PHE A 171 -4.74 13.76 0.68
N GLY A 172 -5.87 14.35 0.25
CA GLY A 172 -6.85 13.68 -0.59
C GLY A 172 -7.38 12.43 0.10
N THR A 173 -7.75 12.57 1.37
CA THR A 173 -8.02 11.45 2.27
C THR A 173 -9.51 11.32 2.62
N CYS A 174 -9.85 10.27 3.35
CA CYS A 174 -11.22 9.99 3.78
C CYS A 174 -11.73 11.04 4.77
N THR A 175 -12.95 11.51 4.58
CA THR A 175 -13.66 12.35 5.56
C THR A 175 -14.07 11.54 6.79
N THR A 176 -14.32 10.24 6.64
CA THR A 176 -14.48 9.26 7.72
C THR A 176 -13.27 8.33 7.71
N VAL A 177 -12.55 8.23 8.84
CA VAL A 177 -11.23 7.59 8.93
C VAL A 177 -11.21 6.16 8.36
N ALA A 178 -12.19 5.34 8.72
CA ALA A 178 -12.24 3.92 8.35
C ALA A 178 -13.04 3.61 7.08
N ASP A 179 -13.47 4.62 6.32
CA ASP A 179 -14.34 4.42 5.15
C ASP A 179 -13.72 5.01 3.88
N ALA A 180 -13.19 4.11 3.01
CA ALA A 180 -12.58 4.48 1.74
C ALA A 180 -13.57 5.17 0.76
N ALA A 181 -14.87 4.88 0.86
CA ALA A 181 -15.88 5.51 0.00
C ALA A 181 -16.06 7.01 0.27
N THR A 182 -15.55 7.50 1.41
CA THR A 182 -15.61 8.91 1.80
C THR A 182 -14.35 9.69 1.42
N GLN A 183 -13.50 9.15 0.54
CA GLN A 183 -12.30 9.86 0.08
C GLN A 183 -12.69 11.12 -0.69
N ASP A 184 -12.09 12.25 -0.33
CA ASP A 184 -12.27 13.55 -0.98
C ASP A 184 -10.90 14.13 -1.35
N ASP A 185 -10.72 14.42 -2.62
CA ASP A 185 -9.47 14.95 -3.19
C ASP A 185 -9.02 16.29 -2.59
N LEU A 186 -9.93 17.03 -1.97
CA LEU A 186 -9.67 18.32 -1.33
C LEU A 186 -9.62 18.26 0.19
N PHE A 187 -9.76 17.07 0.77
CA PHE A 187 -9.74 16.88 2.21
C PHE A 187 -8.37 16.42 2.68
N PHE A 188 -7.87 16.99 3.75
CA PHE A 188 -6.66 16.48 4.41
C PHE A 188 -6.85 16.33 5.91
N ARG A 189 -6.11 15.38 6.46
CA ARG A 189 -6.02 15.15 7.89
C ARG A 189 -4.57 15.15 8.33
N PHE A 190 -4.37 15.51 9.59
CA PHE A 190 -3.08 15.33 10.24
C PHE A 190 -3.26 14.63 11.57
N ALA A 191 -2.33 13.74 11.86
CA ALA A 191 -2.28 13.01 13.11
C ALA A 191 -1.88 13.93 14.25
N ASP A 192 -2.10 13.48 15.47
CA ASP A 192 -1.54 14.12 16.64
C ASP A 192 -0.01 14.17 16.59
N ARG A 193 0.58 15.05 17.36
CA ARG A 193 2.02 15.22 17.46
C ARG A 193 2.69 13.92 17.87
N GLU A 194 3.75 13.55 17.15
CA GLU A 194 4.52 12.32 17.37
C GLU A 194 3.68 11.03 17.36
N SER A 195 2.51 11.07 16.72
CA SER A 195 1.61 9.92 16.59
C SER A 195 1.35 9.59 15.12
N LEU A 196 1.27 8.29 14.81
CA LEU A 196 0.91 7.79 13.49
C LEU A 196 -0.54 7.30 13.40
N THR A 197 -1.23 7.20 14.54
CA THR A 197 -2.54 6.53 14.61
C THR A 197 -3.66 7.41 15.16
N VAL A 198 -3.36 8.54 15.80
CA VAL A 198 -4.36 9.43 16.38
C VAL A 198 -4.76 10.50 15.37
N PHE A 199 -5.82 10.26 14.61
CA PHE A 199 -6.36 11.19 13.60
C PHE A 199 -7.72 11.80 13.99
N ALA A 200 -8.31 11.39 15.11
CA ALA A 200 -9.55 11.95 15.61
C ALA A 200 -9.24 13.17 16.50
N PRO A 201 -9.73 14.38 16.15
CA PRO A 201 -9.55 15.57 16.99
C PRO A 201 -10.25 15.43 18.32
N THR A 202 -9.56 15.78 19.39
CA THR A 202 -10.12 15.91 20.75
C THR A 202 -9.66 17.22 21.38
N ALA A 203 -10.16 17.56 22.54
CA ALA A 203 -9.71 18.75 23.27
C ALA A 203 -8.26 18.63 23.80
N GLU A 204 -7.73 17.42 23.84
CA GLU A 204 -6.43 17.10 24.46
C GLU A 204 -5.32 16.80 23.45
N ASN A 205 -5.64 16.70 22.14
CA ASN A 205 -4.67 16.38 21.10
C ASN A 205 -4.61 17.49 20.03
N GLU A 206 -3.55 17.43 19.21
CA GLU A 206 -3.32 18.37 18.11
C GLU A 206 -3.81 17.80 16.76
N ALA A 207 -4.46 16.63 16.73
CA ALA A 207 -5.00 16.07 15.51
C ALA A 207 -6.06 16.96 14.89
N GLY A 208 -6.18 16.95 13.57
CA GLY A 208 -7.17 17.78 12.91
C GLY A 208 -7.40 17.40 11.45
N SER A 209 -8.38 18.08 10.89
CA SER A 209 -8.72 17.92 9.47
C SER A 209 -9.27 19.21 8.91
N LEU A 210 -9.06 19.41 7.60
CA LEU A 210 -9.60 20.55 6.89
C LEU A 210 -9.92 20.15 5.45
N ARG A 211 -11.02 20.71 4.92
CA ARG A 211 -11.35 20.67 3.50
C ARG A 211 -10.96 21.98 2.84
N ILE A 212 -10.19 21.92 1.76
CA ILE A 212 -9.88 23.09 0.95
C ILE A 212 -11.13 23.45 0.14
N ALA A 213 -11.55 24.70 0.20
CA ALA A 213 -12.81 25.14 -0.42
C ALA A 213 -12.69 25.41 -1.93
N ASP A 214 -11.47 25.54 -2.45
CA ASP A 214 -11.21 25.92 -3.84
C ASP A 214 -10.30 24.90 -4.53
N GLY A 215 -10.61 24.58 -5.77
CA GLY A 215 -9.88 23.60 -6.59
C GLY A 215 -10.65 22.30 -6.83
N SER A 216 -10.05 21.40 -7.60
CA SER A 216 -10.65 20.10 -7.95
C SER A 216 -9.89 18.90 -7.40
N ARG A 217 -8.60 19.09 -7.11
CA ARG A 217 -7.71 18.00 -6.64
C ARG A 217 -6.44 18.58 -6.04
N MET A 218 -5.96 17.99 -4.95
CA MET A 218 -4.61 18.25 -4.46
C MET A 218 -3.59 17.44 -5.26
N HIS A 219 -2.58 18.12 -5.79
CA HIS A 219 -1.43 17.51 -6.46
C HIS A 219 -0.20 17.69 -5.61
N PHE A 220 0.57 16.61 -5.46
CA PHE A 220 1.87 16.68 -4.83
C PHE A 220 2.85 17.33 -5.81
N ILE A 221 3.33 18.51 -5.46
CA ILE A 221 4.52 19.09 -6.08
C ILE A 221 5.67 18.77 -5.12
N CYS A 222 6.53 17.82 -5.50
CA CYS A 222 7.76 17.54 -4.77
C CYS A 222 8.70 18.75 -4.91
N MET A 223 8.62 19.68 -3.99
CA MET A 223 9.65 20.69 -3.82
C MET A 223 10.58 20.23 -2.70
N MET A 224 11.75 19.75 -3.11
CA MET A 224 12.83 19.37 -2.21
C MET A 224 13.14 20.48 -1.18
N GLY A 225 13.04 20.11 0.10
CA GLY A 225 13.68 20.80 1.23
C GLY A 225 13.13 22.17 1.65
N LEU A 226 12.61 22.99 0.77
CA LEU A 226 12.15 24.36 1.08
C LEU A 226 10.67 24.43 1.51
N LEU A 227 9.83 23.48 1.08
CA LEU A 227 8.40 23.48 1.40
C LEU A 227 8.08 23.00 2.81
N LYS A 228 8.95 22.18 3.42
CA LYS A 228 8.77 21.79 4.84
C LYS A 228 8.69 23.01 5.77
N LYS A 229 9.40 24.07 5.46
CA LYS A 229 9.32 25.37 6.18
C LYS A 229 8.10 26.21 5.79
N TRP A 230 7.64 26.13 4.55
CA TRP A 230 6.53 26.97 4.05
C TRP A 230 5.15 26.48 4.51
N LEU A 231 4.93 25.18 4.67
CA LEU A 231 3.65 24.65 5.13
C LEU A 231 3.34 25.05 6.59
N VAL A 232 4.36 25.17 7.42
CA VAL A 232 4.22 25.70 8.79
C VAL A 232 3.86 27.18 8.78
N GLN A 233 4.41 27.96 7.85
CA GLN A 233 4.07 29.38 7.70
C GLN A 233 2.68 29.61 7.08
N PHE A 234 2.19 28.71 6.22
CA PHE A 234 0.82 28.79 5.71
C PHE A 234 -0.24 28.59 6.80
N LYS A 235 0.04 27.75 7.81
CA LYS A 235 -0.81 27.61 8.99
C LYS A 235 -0.97 28.95 9.76
N ILE A 236 0.06 29.76 9.82
CA ILE A 236 0.05 31.07 10.51
C ILE A 236 -0.72 32.15 9.70
N MET A 237 -0.67 32.08 8.37
CA MET A 237 -1.31 33.08 7.51
C MET A 237 -2.83 32.89 7.37
N PHE A 238 -3.36 31.67 7.49
CA PHE A 238 -4.81 31.39 7.45
C PHE A 238 -5.50 31.43 8.82
N MET A 239 -4.76 31.52 9.92
CA MET A 239 -5.33 31.72 11.26
C MET A 239 -5.49 33.18 11.68
N THR A 240 -5.19 34.13 10.80
CA THR A 240 -5.22 35.57 11.11
C THR A 240 -6.14 36.39 10.16
N ILE A 241 -7.15 35.73 9.56
CA ILE A 241 -8.24 36.45 8.86
C ILE A 241 -9.58 35.92 9.37
#